data_f961d2cfc87eedca3e3df4b7434a2ce2
#
_entry.id   f961d2cfc87eedca3e3df4b7434a2ce2
#
_cell.length_a   1.000
_cell.length_b   1.000
_cell.length_c   1.000
_cell.angle_alpha   90.00
_cell.angle_beta   90.00
_cell.angle_gamma   90.00
#
_symmetry.space_group_name_H-M   'P 1'
#
loop_
_entity.id
_entity.type
_entity.pdbx_description
1 polymer ?
#
loop_
_entity_poly.entity_id
_entity_poly.type
_entity_poly.pdbx_seq_one_letter_code
_entity_poly.pdbx_strand_id
1 'polypeptide(L)' 'MKLTYDSRHNIAYLRLSKKKGKVVTVHVSDELNVDMAPNGAIYGIELLNANKQLKAADRGNFVLVNEALGKRQEIPFNAH' A
#
# COMPACT_ATOMS: atom_id res chain seq x y z
N MET A 1 -7.86 7.15 2.01
CA MET A 1 -6.73 6.24 1.80
C MET A 1 -6.14 5.85 3.14
N LYS A 2 -5.82 4.59 3.32
CA LYS A 2 -5.36 4.08 4.60
C LYS A 2 -4.35 2.96 4.39
N LEU A 3 -3.19 3.07 5.04
CA LEU A 3 -2.18 2.01 5.04
C LEU A 3 -2.20 1.30 6.40
N THR A 4 -2.34 -0.03 6.37
CA THR A 4 -2.21 -0.87 7.56
C THR A 4 -1.03 -1.80 7.39
N TYR A 5 -0.38 -2.15 8.51
CA TYR A 5 0.73 -3.08 8.51
C TYR A 5 0.51 -4.14 9.59
N ASP A 6 0.52 -5.40 9.19
CA ASP A 6 0.44 -6.55 10.08
C ASP A 6 1.82 -7.16 10.20
N SER A 7 2.49 -6.91 11.33
CA SER A 7 3.85 -7.41 11.56
C SER A 7 3.91 -8.93 11.73
N ARG A 8 2.82 -9.56 12.18
CA ARG A 8 2.79 -11.01 12.36
C ARG A 8 2.85 -11.78 11.06
N HIS A 9 2.21 -11.24 10.02
CA HIS A 9 2.16 -11.86 8.70
C HIS A 9 3.05 -11.15 7.69
N ASN A 10 3.67 -10.02 8.10
CA ASN A 10 4.53 -9.20 7.25
C ASN A 10 3.81 -8.75 5.97
N ILE A 11 2.60 -8.26 6.15
CA ILE A 11 1.72 -7.79 5.08
C ILE A 11 1.32 -6.35 5.36
N ALA A 12 1.42 -5.49 4.34
CA ALA A 12 0.87 -4.15 4.38
C ALA A 12 -0.26 -4.04 3.36
N TYR A 13 -1.28 -3.29 3.68
CA TYR A 13 -2.41 -3.07 2.78
C TYR A 13 -2.70 -1.58 2.65
N LEU A 14 -2.64 -1.08 1.42
CA LEU A 14 -3.01 0.30 1.09
C LEU A 14 -4.43 0.29 0.55
N ARG A 15 -5.38 0.74 1.37
CA ARG A 15 -6.78 0.86 0.97
C ARG A 15 -7.01 2.20 0.30
N LEU A 16 -7.46 2.17 -0.96
CA LEU A 16 -7.79 3.36 -1.73
C LEU A 16 -9.27 3.72 -1.59
N SER A 17 -10.14 2.71 -1.59
CA SER A 17 -11.57 2.90 -1.40
C SER A 17 -12.17 1.71 -0.67
N LYS A 18 -13.37 1.89 -0.12
CA LYS A 18 -14.09 0.80 0.53
C LYS A 18 -14.54 -0.23 -0.50
N LYS A 19 -14.38 -1.50 -0.16
CA LYS A 19 -14.88 -2.59 -1.00
C LYS A 19 -16.41 -2.58 -0.99
N LYS A 20 -16.98 -2.60 -2.20
CA LYS A 20 -18.43 -2.65 -2.40
C LYS A 20 -18.75 -3.81 -3.32
N GLY A 21 -19.40 -4.85 -2.77
CA GLY A 21 -19.74 -6.02 -3.54
C GLY A 21 -18.56 -6.92 -3.87
N LYS A 22 -18.53 -7.44 -5.09
CA LYS A 22 -17.55 -8.45 -5.50
C LYS A 22 -16.14 -7.89 -5.61
N VAL A 23 -15.16 -8.65 -5.14
CA VAL A 23 -13.73 -8.31 -5.21
C VAL A 23 -13.03 -9.32 -6.11
N VAL A 24 -12.25 -8.82 -7.06
CA VAL A 24 -11.34 -9.60 -7.88
C VAL A 24 -9.92 -9.29 -7.44
N THR A 25 -9.17 -10.31 -7.02
CA THR A 25 -7.78 -10.15 -6.63
C THR A 25 -6.87 -10.57 -7.77
N VAL A 26 -5.98 -9.68 -8.18
CA VAL A 26 -4.98 -9.94 -9.20
C VAL A 26 -3.63 -10.11 -8.52
N HIS A 27 -3.03 -11.28 -8.72
CA HIS A 27 -1.67 -11.57 -8.26
C HIS A 27 -0.69 -11.03 -9.29
N VAL A 28 -0.02 -9.91 -8.97
CA VAL A 28 0.90 -9.24 -9.89
C VAL A 28 2.29 -9.88 -9.82
N SER A 29 2.75 -10.15 -8.61
CA SER A 29 4.05 -10.77 -8.35
C SER A 29 4.03 -11.44 -6.99
N ASP A 30 5.14 -12.06 -6.60
CA ASP A 30 5.26 -12.66 -5.26
C ASP A 30 5.17 -11.63 -4.13
N GLU A 31 5.28 -10.35 -4.45
CA GLU A 31 5.29 -9.29 -3.45
C GLU A 31 4.11 -8.31 -3.58
N LEU A 32 3.21 -8.52 -4.56
CA LEU A 32 2.15 -7.56 -4.83
C LEU A 32 0.87 -8.23 -5.32
N ASN A 33 -0.22 -7.96 -4.62
CA ASN A 33 -1.57 -8.25 -5.09
C ASN A 33 -2.37 -6.96 -5.20
N VAL A 34 -3.31 -6.92 -6.14
CA VAL A 34 -4.24 -5.80 -6.31
C VAL A 34 -5.67 -6.30 -6.17
N ASP A 35 -6.44 -5.65 -5.30
CA ASP A 35 -7.87 -5.90 -5.15
C ASP A 35 -8.66 -4.88 -5.96
N MET A 36 -9.58 -5.35 -6.79
CA MET A 36 -10.37 -4.46 -7.62
C MET A 36 -11.83 -4.91 -7.74
N ALA A 37 -12.68 -4.00 -8.16
CA ALA A 37 -14.05 -4.32 -8.56
C ALA A 37 -14.02 -5.00 -9.94
N PRO A 38 -15.10 -5.72 -10.32
CA PRO A 38 -15.18 -6.32 -11.66
C PRO A 38 -15.06 -5.33 -12.81
N ASN A 39 -15.39 -4.05 -12.59
CA ASN A 39 -15.24 -3.01 -13.60
C ASN A 39 -13.84 -2.40 -13.67
N GLY A 40 -12.89 -2.91 -12.86
CA GLY A 40 -11.51 -2.43 -12.85
C GLY A 40 -11.19 -1.32 -11.86
N ALA A 41 -12.17 -0.82 -11.12
CA ALA A 41 -11.91 0.16 -10.07
C ALA A 41 -11.08 -0.48 -8.94
N ILE A 42 -10.00 0.16 -8.52
CA ILE A 42 -9.07 -0.41 -7.54
C ILE A 42 -9.55 -0.11 -6.13
N TYR A 43 -9.70 -1.16 -5.32
CA TYR A 43 -9.99 -1.03 -3.89
C TYR A 43 -8.73 -0.84 -3.08
N GLY A 44 -7.67 -1.59 -3.37
CA GLY A 44 -6.45 -1.50 -2.62
C GLY A 44 -5.34 -2.38 -3.18
N ILE A 45 -4.18 -2.27 -2.53
CA ILE A 45 -2.96 -2.96 -2.91
C ILE A 45 -2.42 -3.67 -1.67
N GLU A 46 -2.13 -4.97 -1.81
CA GLU A 46 -1.51 -5.77 -0.76
C GLU A 46 -0.02 -5.95 -1.04
N LEU A 47 0.81 -5.54 -0.10
CA LEU A 47 2.25 -5.73 -0.16
C LEU A 47 2.64 -6.92 0.71
N LEU A 48 3.18 -7.97 0.09
CA LEU A 48 3.73 -9.13 0.77
C LEU A 48 5.21 -8.87 1.05
N ASN A 49 5.77 -9.52 2.08
CA ASN A 49 7.13 -9.23 2.51
C ASN A 49 7.32 -7.72 2.79
N ALA A 50 6.35 -7.15 3.47
CA ALA A 50 6.15 -5.71 3.54
C ALA A 50 7.28 -4.97 4.25
N ASN A 51 7.91 -5.57 5.27
CA ASN A 51 8.98 -4.90 6.01
C ASN A 51 10.15 -4.52 5.10
N LYS A 52 10.48 -5.36 4.12
CA LYS A 52 11.54 -5.06 3.16
C LYS A 52 11.11 -3.99 2.17
N GLN A 53 9.88 -4.11 1.65
CA GLN A 53 9.37 -3.14 0.69
C GLN A 53 9.22 -1.74 1.30
N LEU A 54 8.73 -1.66 2.55
CA LEU A 54 8.52 -0.37 3.22
C LEU A 54 9.83 0.30 3.66
N LYS A 55 10.92 -0.46 3.77
CA LYS A 55 12.23 0.07 4.17
C LYS A 55 13.18 0.31 3.00
N ALA A 56 12.78 -0.07 1.79
CA ALA A 56 13.70 -0.11 0.65
C ALA A 56 14.19 1.27 0.20
N ALA A 57 13.41 2.31 0.42
CA ALA A 57 13.75 3.67 -0.04
C ALA A 57 13.40 4.70 1.03
N ASP A 58 13.86 5.92 0.84
CA ASP A 58 13.54 7.09 1.66
C ASP A 58 13.77 6.86 3.16
N ARG A 59 14.79 6.06 3.50
CA ARG A 59 15.14 5.71 4.89
C ARG A 59 14.00 5.03 5.64
N GLY A 60 13.11 4.32 4.91
CA GLY A 60 11.94 3.67 5.50
C GLY A 60 10.81 4.63 5.83
N ASN A 61 10.82 5.83 5.28
CA ASN A 61 9.74 6.80 5.45
C ASN A 61 8.77 6.75 4.27
N PHE A 62 7.51 7.06 4.55
CA PHE A 62 6.54 7.39 3.51
C PHE A 62 6.67 8.88 3.19
N VAL A 63 6.90 9.20 1.93
CA VAL A 63 7.06 10.59 1.49
C VAL A 63 5.87 10.97 0.61
N LEU A 64 5.12 11.98 1.04
CA LEU A 64 4.03 12.54 0.26
C LEU A 64 4.47 13.88 -0.31
N VAL A 65 4.49 14.00 -1.63
CA VAL A 65 4.90 15.22 -2.31
C VAL A 65 3.71 15.76 -3.13
N ASN A 66 3.31 16.99 -2.85
CA ASN A 66 2.39 17.72 -3.73
C ASN A 66 3.23 18.62 -4.63
N GLU A 67 3.47 18.17 -5.84
CA GLU A 67 4.39 18.87 -6.76
C GLU A 67 3.89 20.25 -7.14
N ALA A 68 2.57 20.42 -7.30
CA ALA A 68 1.97 21.69 -7.68
C ALA A 68 2.18 22.78 -6.63
N LEU A 69 2.17 22.39 -5.35
CA LEU A 69 2.33 23.33 -4.23
C LEU A 69 3.74 23.33 -3.65
N GLY A 70 4.62 22.45 -4.11
CA GLY A 70 5.95 22.30 -3.55
C GLY A 70 5.97 21.83 -2.11
N LYS A 71 4.88 21.21 -1.64
CA LYS A 71 4.77 20.74 -0.26
C LYS A 71 5.16 19.27 -0.17
N ARG A 72 5.89 18.95 0.92
CA ARG A 72 6.39 17.62 1.19
C ARG A 72 6.14 17.24 2.65
N GLN A 73 5.71 16.01 2.88
CA GLN A 73 5.55 15.43 4.22
C GLN A 73 6.25 14.09 4.28
N GLU A 74 6.86 13.79 5.42
CA GLU A 74 7.47 12.50 5.66
C GLU A 74 6.84 11.85 6.89
N ILE A 75 6.46 10.60 6.77
CA ILE A 75 5.89 9.81 7.86
C ILE A 75 6.80 8.60 8.07
N PRO A 76 7.45 8.47 9.23
CA PRO A 76 8.31 7.32 9.46
C PRO A 76 7.48 6.05 9.65
N PHE A 77 7.96 4.95 9.06
CA PHE A 77 7.41 3.62 9.30
C PHE A 77 8.32 2.86 10.26
N ASN A 78 7.73 2.22 11.25
CA ASN A 78 8.44 1.32 12.15
C ASN A 78 8.06 -0.13 11.81
N ALA A 79 8.36 -0.55 10.59
CA ALA A 79 8.06 -1.88 10.09
C ALA A 79 9.16 -2.85 10.53
N HIS A 80 8.93 -3.55 11.63
CA HIS A 80 9.87 -4.52 12.19
C HIS A 80 9.51 -5.94 11.80
#